data_7670babaf5047cc784faf41dfd490ef1
#
_entry.id   7670babaf5047cc784faf41dfd490ef1
#
_cell.length_a   1.000
_cell.length_b   1.000
_cell.length_c   1.000
_cell.angle_alpha   90.00
_cell.angle_beta   90.00
_cell.angle_gamma   90.00
#
_symmetry.space_group_name_H-M   'P 1'
#
loop_
_entity.id
_entity.type
_entity.pdbx_description
1 polymer ?
#
loop_
_entity_poly.entity_id
_entity_poly.type
_entity_poly.pdbx_seq_one_letter_code
_entity_poly.pdbx_strand_id
1 'polypeptide(L)'
;CTIGHNTCAWKLAYPDAKVTGIDIAPACLRYGNARAKDQDVDVKFEQMNATDLNLPDNSVDVVFSSMFLHELSAKDIRKVMVEAYRVLRPGGLMLHMELPPNDSLSAYDAFYLDWDGYYNNEPFYKSFRDQDFTQLRLDAGFDRSKLVEFITPQYSYMAPEDYAREIEVDAKFGENTGRLAEGIQWYGFGAWK
;
A
#
# COMPACT_ATOMS: atom_id res chain seq x y z
N CYS A 1 -1.49 -5.55 -7.95
CA CYS A 1 -0.88 -6.76 -7.30
C CYS A 1 0.36 -7.25 -8.05
N THR A 2 0.58 -6.73 -9.25
CA THR A 2 1.71 -7.10 -10.12
C THR A 2 1.83 -8.62 -10.26
N ILE A 3 2.92 -9.20 -9.78
CA ILE A 3 3.20 -10.65 -9.84
C ILE A 3 2.82 -11.40 -8.54
N GLY A 4 1.97 -10.82 -7.71
CA GLY A 4 1.38 -11.48 -6.54
C GLY A 4 2.29 -11.62 -5.32
N HIS A 5 3.34 -10.79 -5.18
CA HIS A 5 4.21 -10.85 -3.98
C HIS A 5 3.40 -10.74 -2.69
N ASN A 6 2.69 -9.62 -2.53
CA ASN A 6 1.88 -9.40 -1.34
C ASN A 6 0.64 -10.33 -1.29
N THR A 7 0.04 -10.65 -2.46
CA THR A 7 -1.12 -11.55 -2.54
C THR A 7 -0.81 -12.92 -1.95
N CYS A 8 0.32 -13.53 -2.33
CA CYS A 8 0.76 -14.80 -1.77
C CYS A 8 1.14 -14.68 -0.29
N ALA A 9 1.84 -13.61 0.09
CA ALA A 9 2.24 -13.38 1.48
C ALA A 9 1.02 -13.25 2.41
N TRP A 10 -0.03 -12.55 2.00
CA TRP A 10 -1.29 -12.46 2.75
C TRP A 10 -1.92 -13.84 2.97
N LYS A 11 -1.96 -14.68 1.92
CA LYS A 11 -2.52 -16.04 2.03
C LYS A 11 -1.71 -16.93 2.96
N LEU A 12 -0.38 -16.83 2.92
CA LEU A 12 0.50 -17.57 3.82
C LEU A 12 0.34 -17.13 5.28
N ALA A 13 0.19 -15.83 5.52
CA ALA A 13 -0.03 -15.28 6.86
C ALA A 13 -1.45 -15.58 7.41
N TYR A 14 -2.45 -15.66 6.53
CA TYR A 14 -3.85 -15.91 6.86
C TYR A 14 -4.41 -17.07 6.04
N PRO A 15 -4.12 -18.33 6.39
CA PRO A 15 -4.44 -19.51 5.57
C PRO A 15 -5.94 -19.68 5.28
N ASP A 16 -6.80 -19.24 6.20
CA ASP A 16 -8.27 -19.33 6.05
C ASP A 16 -8.88 -18.19 5.22
N ALA A 17 -8.10 -17.14 4.92
CA ALA A 17 -8.59 -16.00 4.15
C ALA A 17 -8.76 -16.36 2.67
N LYS A 18 -9.79 -15.80 2.05
CA LYS A 18 -9.93 -15.76 0.58
C LYS A 18 -9.20 -14.53 0.07
N VAL A 19 -8.07 -14.74 -0.60
CA VAL A 19 -7.21 -13.65 -1.07
C VAL A 19 -7.32 -13.55 -2.60
N THR A 20 -7.62 -12.35 -3.08
CA THR A 20 -7.66 -12.04 -4.51
C THR A 20 -6.72 -10.89 -4.82
N GLY A 21 -5.77 -11.13 -5.71
CA GLY A 21 -4.92 -10.09 -6.29
C GLY A 21 -5.56 -9.50 -7.55
N ILE A 22 -5.64 -8.19 -7.65
CA ILE A 22 -6.16 -7.51 -8.85
C ILE A 22 -5.05 -6.71 -9.54
N ASP A 23 -5.11 -6.63 -10.85
CA ASP A 23 -4.24 -5.79 -11.68
C ASP A 23 -4.89 -5.52 -13.03
N ILE A 24 -4.50 -4.43 -13.69
CA ILE A 24 -4.95 -4.16 -15.07
C ILE A 24 -4.10 -4.88 -16.11
N ALA A 25 -2.87 -5.30 -15.75
CA ALA A 25 -1.90 -5.93 -16.64
C ALA A 25 -2.08 -7.45 -16.71
N PRO A 26 -2.65 -8.02 -17.77
CA PRO A 26 -2.88 -9.46 -17.86
C PRO A 26 -1.61 -10.29 -17.85
N ALA A 27 -0.47 -9.72 -18.29
CA ALA A 27 0.81 -10.40 -18.24
C ALA A 27 1.28 -10.63 -16.80
N CYS A 28 1.14 -9.62 -15.94
CA CYS A 28 1.45 -9.71 -14.50
C CYS A 28 0.58 -10.75 -13.80
N LEU A 29 -0.72 -10.74 -14.09
CA LEU A 29 -1.66 -11.71 -13.50
C LEU A 29 -1.37 -13.16 -13.92
N ARG A 30 -1.02 -13.39 -15.19
CA ARG A 30 -0.61 -14.72 -15.66
C ARG A 30 0.64 -15.22 -14.94
N TYR A 31 1.63 -14.34 -14.79
CA TYR A 31 2.85 -14.67 -14.05
C TYR A 31 2.56 -14.93 -12.57
N GLY A 32 1.79 -14.05 -11.92
CA GLY A 32 1.37 -14.22 -10.53
C GLY A 32 0.65 -15.53 -10.27
N ASN A 33 -0.27 -15.92 -11.17
CA ASN A 33 -0.97 -17.20 -11.08
C ASN A 33 -0.05 -18.40 -11.27
N ALA A 34 0.92 -18.33 -12.19
CA ALA A 34 1.90 -19.40 -12.36
C ALA A 34 2.80 -19.53 -11.13
N ARG A 35 3.26 -18.41 -10.57
CA ARG A 35 4.07 -18.36 -9.35
C ARG A 35 3.32 -18.91 -8.13
N ALA A 36 2.06 -18.55 -7.94
CA ALA A 36 1.25 -19.04 -6.83
C ALA A 36 1.07 -20.57 -6.92
N LYS A 37 0.85 -21.10 -8.11
CA LYS A 37 0.80 -22.56 -8.35
C LYS A 37 2.12 -23.26 -8.05
N ASP A 38 3.25 -22.68 -8.47
CA ASP A 38 4.58 -23.22 -8.20
C ASP A 38 4.90 -23.25 -6.69
N GLN A 39 4.37 -22.31 -5.94
CA GLN A 39 4.51 -22.20 -4.49
C GLN A 39 3.42 -22.94 -3.69
N ASP A 40 2.48 -23.59 -4.35
CA ASP A 40 1.30 -24.25 -3.74
C ASP A 40 0.46 -23.30 -2.86
N VAL A 41 0.29 -22.05 -3.33
CA VAL A 41 -0.49 -21.03 -2.63
C VAL A 41 -1.83 -20.81 -3.32
N ASP A 42 -2.93 -21.10 -2.62
CA ASP A 42 -4.30 -20.96 -3.14
C ASP A 42 -4.78 -19.49 -3.06
N VAL A 43 -4.55 -18.75 -4.13
CA VAL A 43 -5.00 -17.36 -4.32
C VAL A 43 -5.64 -17.17 -5.68
N LYS A 44 -6.52 -16.17 -5.79
CA LYS A 44 -7.17 -15.80 -7.05
C LYS A 44 -6.49 -14.56 -7.63
N PHE A 45 -6.38 -14.51 -8.97
CA PHE A 45 -5.93 -13.32 -9.70
C PHE A 45 -7.02 -12.90 -10.69
N GLU A 46 -7.41 -11.63 -10.67
CA GLU A 46 -8.45 -11.08 -11.53
C GLU A 46 -7.98 -9.79 -12.22
N GLN A 47 -8.30 -9.68 -13.51
CA GLN A 47 -8.07 -8.43 -14.22
C GLN A 47 -9.15 -7.42 -13.84
N MET A 48 -8.76 -6.35 -13.15
CA MET A 48 -9.68 -5.37 -12.63
C MET A 48 -9.00 -4.01 -12.47
N ASN A 49 -9.74 -2.93 -12.71
CA ASN A 49 -9.28 -1.58 -12.47
C ASN A 49 -9.62 -1.16 -11.03
N ALA A 50 -8.63 -0.76 -10.24
CA ALA A 50 -8.83 -0.33 -8.86
C ALA A 50 -9.66 0.96 -8.71
N THR A 51 -9.83 1.74 -9.79
CA THR A 51 -10.69 2.93 -9.81
C THR A 51 -12.16 2.64 -10.12
N ASP A 52 -12.48 1.38 -10.44
CA ASP A 52 -13.84 0.91 -10.81
C ASP A 52 -13.88 -0.61 -10.61
N LEU A 53 -14.10 -1.03 -9.36
CA LEU A 53 -14.04 -2.43 -8.96
C LEU A 53 -15.34 -3.17 -9.31
N ASN A 54 -15.22 -4.26 -10.06
CA ASN A 54 -16.34 -5.16 -10.32
C ASN A 54 -16.62 -6.06 -9.10
N LEU A 55 -16.83 -5.44 -7.94
CA LEU A 55 -17.15 -6.09 -6.67
C LEU A 55 -18.40 -5.44 -6.08
N PRO A 56 -19.28 -6.21 -5.42
CA PRO A 56 -20.44 -5.65 -4.72
C PRO A 56 -20.02 -4.71 -3.57
N ASP A 57 -20.91 -3.80 -3.21
CA ASP A 57 -20.78 -3.00 -2.00
C ASP A 57 -20.72 -3.90 -0.77
N ASN A 58 -19.91 -3.53 0.21
CA ASN A 58 -19.77 -4.24 1.49
C ASN A 58 -19.47 -5.74 1.34
N SER A 59 -18.57 -6.11 0.42
CA SER A 59 -18.28 -7.51 0.07
C SER A 59 -16.94 -8.03 0.57
N VAL A 60 -16.02 -7.16 0.96
CA VAL A 60 -14.67 -7.54 1.39
C VAL A 60 -14.35 -7.05 2.80
N ASP A 61 -13.48 -7.76 3.50
CA ASP A 61 -13.06 -7.44 4.86
C ASP A 61 -11.81 -6.54 4.87
N VAL A 62 -10.92 -6.70 3.89
CA VAL A 62 -9.67 -5.96 3.79
C VAL A 62 -9.42 -5.54 2.34
N VAL A 63 -9.04 -4.27 2.16
CA VAL A 63 -8.44 -3.75 0.92
C VAL A 63 -7.01 -3.34 1.23
N PHE A 64 -6.05 -3.93 0.55
CA PHE A 64 -4.63 -3.66 0.76
C PHE A 64 -3.93 -3.32 -0.55
N SER A 65 -3.05 -2.32 -0.51
CA SER A 65 -2.06 -2.11 -1.57
C SER A 65 -0.69 -1.74 -0.98
N SER A 66 0.35 -2.00 -1.75
CA SER A 66 1.72 -1.62 -1.41
C SER A 66 2.41 -1.11 -2.66
N MET A 67 3.02 0.06 -2.57
CA MET A 67 3.74 0.69 -3.67
C MET A 67 2.91 0.74 -4.96
N PHE A 68 1.74 1.34 -4.86
CA PHE A 68 0.75 1.38 -5.95
C PHE A 68 0.18 2.78 -6.19
N LEU A 69 -0.15 3.53 -5.14
CA LEU A 69 -0.87 4.79 -5.30
C LEU A 69 -0.01 5.88 -5.95
N HIS A 70 1.30 5.83 -5.76
CA HIS A 70 2.24 6.75 -6.41
C HIS A 70 2.36 6.56 -7.93
N GLU A 71 1.84 5.46 -8.47
CA GLU A 71 1.70 5.22 -9.91
C GLU A 71 0.49 5.92 -10.52
N LEU A 72 -0.36 6.54 -9.70
CA LEU A 72 -1.65 7.06 -10.10
C LEU A 72 -1.71 8.58 -10.07
N SER A 73 -2.52 9.16 -10.97
CA SER A 73 -2.88 10.57 -10.87
C SER A 73 -3.67 10.85 -9.57
N ALA A 74 -3.57 12.09 -9.05
CA ALA A 74 -4.34 12.51 -7.87
C ALA A 74 -5.87 12.28 -8.03
N LYS A 75 -6.38 12.38 -9.26
CA LYS A 75 -7.78 12.09 -9.58
C LYS A 75 -8.12 10.61 -9.41
N ASP A 76 -7.23 9.72 -9.83
CA ASP A 76 -7.47 8.28 -9.78
C ASP A 76 -7.22 7.74 -8.36
N ILE A 77 -6.30 8.32 -7.59
CA ILE A 77 -6.15 8.03 -6.16
C ILE A 77 -7.48 8.26 -5.42
N ARG A 78 -8.16 9.40 -5.66
CA ARG A 78 -9.49 9.65 -5.04
C ARG A 78 -10.51 8.59 -5.38
N LYS A 79 -10.54 8.12 -6.63
CA LYS A 79 -11.46 7.04 -7.03
C LYS A 79 -11.12 5.72 -6.33
N VAL A 80 -9.84 5.37 -6.23
CA VAL A 80 -9.39 4.18 -5.49
C VAL A 80 -9.86 4.22 -4.04
N MET A 81 -9.73 5.38 -3.36
CA MET A 81 -10.20 5.53 -1.98
C MET A 81 -11.72 5.33 -1.85
N VAL A 82 -12.50 5.93 -2.77
CA VAL A 82 -13.96 5.78 -2.81
C VAL A 82 -14.38 4.33 -3.09
N GLU A 83 -13.73 3.66 -4.04
CA GLU A 83 -13.99 2.26 -4.34
C GLU A 83 -13.61 1.34 -3.17
N ALA A 84 -12.48 1.59 -2.52
CA ALA A 84 -12.09 0.85 -1.31
C ALA A 84 -13.16 1.00 -0.21
N TYR A 85 -13.62 2.22 0.05
CA TYR A 85 -14.72 2.44 0.99
C TYR A 85 -16.01 1.71 0.59
N ARG A 86 -16.38 1.79 -0.69
CA ARG A 86 -17.61 1.16 -1.20
C ARG A 86 -17.62 -0.35 -0.97
N VAL A 87 -16.53 -1.04 -1.35
CA VAL A 87 -16.48 -2.51 -1.30
C VAL A 87 -16.22 -3.08 0.09
N LEU A 88 -15.62 -2.31 1.00
CA LEU A 88 -15.39 -2.74 2.38
C LEU A 88 -16.71 -2.92 3.13
N ARG A 89 -16.82 -4.00 3.91
CA ARG A 89 -17.90 -4.20 4.89
C ARG A 89 -17.77 -3.21 6.05
N PRO A 90 -18.87 -2.91 6.76
CA PRO A 90 -18.76 -2.24 8.06
C PRO A 90 -17.78 -3.02 8.98
N GLY A 91 -16.82 -2.32 9.55
CA GLY A 91 -15.72 -2.91 10.32
C GLY A 91 -14.56 -3.46 9.49
N GLY A 92 -14.58 -3.31 8.17
CA GLY A 92 -13.47 -3.68 7.29
C GLY A 92 -12.34 -2.65 7.29
N LEU A 93 -11.16 -3.06 6.90
CA LEU A 93 -9.93 -2.26 6.91
C LEU A 93 -9.45 -1.96 5.49
N MET A 94 -9.26 -0.67 5.20
CA MET A 94 -8.42 -0.21 4.08
C MET A 94 -7.01 0.07 4.60
N LEU A 95 -6.00 -0.41 3.91
CA LEU A 95 -4.60 -0.20 4.26
C LEU A 95 -3.73 -0.05 3.02
N HIS A 96 -2.93 1.00 2.99
CA HIS A 96 -1.94 1.26 1.96
C HIS A 96 -0.56 1.41 2.58
N MET A 97 0.45 0.81 1.95
CA MET A 97 1.85 0.96 2.32
C MET A 97 2.59 1.64 1.18
N GLU A 98 3.12 2.82 1.44
CA GLU A 98 3.61 3.74 0.42
C GLU A 98 4.83 4.54 0.88
N LEU A 99 5.27 5.47 0.04
CA LEU A 99 6.27 6.47 0.39
C LEU A 99 5.71 7.45 1.42
N PRO A 100 6.57 7.98 2.30
CA PRO A 100 6.17 8.98 3.27
C PRO A 100 5.75 10.31 2.61
N PRO A 101 4.81 11.06 3.22
CA PRO A 101 4.41 12.37 2.74
C PRO A 101 5.56 13.38 2.82
N ASN A 102 5.58 14.36 1.90
CA ASN A 102 6.68 15.33 1.79
C ASN A 102 6.89 16.17 3.05
N ASP A 103 5.83 16.51 3.76
CA ASP A 103 5.89 17.33 4.97
C ASP A 103 6.51 16.61 6.18
N SER A 104 6.64 15.28 6.10
CA SER A 104 7.31 14.46 7.12
C SER A 104 8.78 14.20 6.84
N LEU A 105 9.29 14.63 5.67
CA LEU A 105 10.65 14.33 5.21
C LEU A 105 11.63 15.45 5.53
N SER A 106 12.90 15.08 5.76
CA SER A 106 13.98 16.06 5.71
C SER A 106 14.15 16.61 4.29
N ALA A 107 14.77 17.79 4.18
CA ALA A 107 15.07 18.38 2.86
C ALA A 107 15.95 17.46 1.99
N TYR A 108 16.83 16.68 2.62
CA TYR A 108 17.68 15.72 1.93
C TYR A 108 16.87 14.53 1.40
N ASP A 109 15.99 13.97 2.21
CA ASP A 109 15.18 12.80 1.82
C ASP A 109 14.16 13.19 0.74
N ALA A 110 13.55 14.36 0.85
CA ALA A 110 12.66 14.89 -0.19
C ALA A 110 13.40 15.06 -1.52
N PHE A 111 14.61 15.65 -1.49
CA PHE A 111 15.46 15.78 -2.67
C PHE A 111 15.81 14.41 -3.28
N TYR A 112 16.19 13.44 -2.45
CA TYR A 112 16.55 12.10 -2.92
C TYR A 112 15.38 11.40 -3.58
N LEU A 113 14.19 11.47 -3.00
CA LEU A 113 12.99 10.88 -3.60
C LEU A 113 12.58 11.60 -4.91
N ASP A 114 12.77 12.90 -5.01
CA ASP A 114 12.55 13.62 -6.26
C ASP A 114 13.57 13.22 -7.34
N TRP A 115 14.82 13.02 -6.95
CA TRP A 115 15.89 12.54 -7.82
C TRP A 115 15.61 11.10 -8.30
N ASP A 116 15.22 10.21 -7.39
CA ASP A 116 14.83 8.84 -7.69
C ASP A 116 13.63 8.79 -8.65
N GLY A 117 12.58 9.57 -8.36
CA GLY A 117 11.41 9.68 -9.21
C GLY A 117 11.73 10.19 -10.62
N TYR A 118 12.67 11.14 -10.74
CA TYR A 118 13.11 11.64 -12.05
C TYR A 118 13.84 10.57 -12.87
N TYR A 119 14.80 9.87 -12.27
CA TYR A 119 15.62 8.89 -12.99
C TYR A 119 14.89 7.57 -13.26
N ASN A 120 13.91 7.21 -12.45
CA ASN A 120 13.04 6.03 -12.65
C ASN A 120 11.80 6.34 -13.49
N ASN A 121 11.63 7.59 -13.95
CA ASN A 121 10.47 8.02 -14.74
C ASN A 121 9.13 7.79 -14.02
N GLU A 122 9.06 8.24 -12.77
CA GLU A 122 7.88 8.15 -11.91
C GLU A 122 7.07 9.46 -11.94
N PRO A 123 6.14 9.62 -12.88
CA PRO A 123 5.53 10.93 -13.17
C PRO A 123 4.64 11.46 -12.05
N PHE A 124 4.15 10.59 -11.17
CA PHE A 124 3.25 10.97 -10.08
C PHE A 124 3.88 10.93 -8.69
N TYR A 125 5.13 10.50 -8.57
CA TYR A 125 5.85 10.28 -7.31
C TYR A 125 5.81 11.49 -6.37
N LYS A 126 6.14 12.68 -6.90
CA LYS A 126 6.08 13.92 -6.14
C LYS A 126 4.64 14.34 -5.84
N SER A 127 3.77 14.34 -6.84
CA SER A 127 2.37 14.74 -6.65
C SER A 127 1.59 13.81 -5.73
N PHE A 128 1.98 12.54 -5.62
CA PHE A 128 1.47 11.61 -4.64
C PHE A 128 1.86 12.06 -3.22
N ARG A 129 3.14 12.31 -2.97
CA ARG A 129 3.68 12.70 -1.66
C ARG A 129 3.19 14.06 -1.17
N ASP A 130 2.71 14.93 -2.09
CA ASP A 130 2.11 16.24 -1.79
C ASP A 130 0.61 16.14 -1.41
N GLN A 131 -0.01 14.94 -1.44
CA GLN A 131 -1.42 14.77 -1.06
C GLN A 131 -1.63 14.88 0.46
N ASP A 132 -2.76 15.42 0.85
CA ASP A 132 -3.29 15.29 2.23
C ASP A 132 -3.98 13.93 2.38
N PHE A 133 -3.24 12.95 2.89
CA PHE A 133 -3.76 11.58 3.05
C PHE A 133 -4.91 11.50 4.05
N THR A 134 -4.96 12.39 5.04
CA THR A 134 -6.10 12.50 5.95
C THR A 134 -7.35 12.93 5.19
N GLN A 135 -7.26 14.01 4.42
CA GLN A 135 -8.38 14.53 3.66
C GLN A 135 -8.87 13.54 2.58
N LEU A 136 -7.95 12.84 1.91
CA LEU A 136 -8.31 11.79 0.94
C LEU A 136 -9.21 10.71 1.54
N ARG A 137 -8.92 10.26 2.77
CA ARG A 137 -9.74 9.26 3.48
C ARG A 137 -11.09 9.83 3.92
N LEU A 138 -11.12 11.06 4.43
CA LEU A 138 -12.37 11.72 4.81
C LEU A 138 -13.29 11.94 3.61
N ASP A 139 -12.74 12.39 2.47
CA ASP A 139 -13.50 12.61 1.23
C ASP A 139 -14.07 11.28 0.67
N ALA A 140 -13.42 10.17 0.94
CA ALA A 140 -13.91 8.84 0.57
C ALA A 140 -15.05 8.31 1.47
N GLY A 141 -15.27 8.94 2.64
CA GLY A 141 -16.35 8.59 3.57
C GLY A 141 -15.90 7.94 4.87
N PHE A 142 -14.59 7.80 5.12
CA PHE A 142 -14.09 7.27 6.39
C PHE A 142 -14.22 8.29 7.52
N ASP A 143 -14.44 7.80 8.74
CA ASP A 143 -14.49 8.61 9.95
C ASP A 143 -13.08 8.97 10.44
N ARG A 144 -12.87 10.21 10.86
CA ARG A 144 -11.57 10.70 11.38
C ARG A 144 -11.07 9.89 12.57
N SER A 145 -11.95 9.42 13.42
CA SER A 145 -11.61 8.62 14.62
C SER A 145 -11.16 7.20 14.31
N LYS A 146 -11.33 6.77 13.06
CA LYS A 146 -10.99 5.42 12.58
C LYS A 146 -9.79 5.39 11.65
N LEU A 147 -9.12 6.53 11.45
CA LEU A 147 -7.91 6.60 10.66
C LEU A 147 -6.76 5.92 11.38
N VAL A 148 -5.91 5.21 10.63
CA VAL A 148 -4.71 4.57 11.13
C VAL A 148 -3.50 5.01 10.29
N GLU A 149 -2.38 5.23 10.97
CA GLU A 149 -1.10 5.57 10.36
C GLU A 149 0.02 4.90 11.16
N PHE A 150 1.03 4.42 10.46
CA PHE A 150 2.19 3.82 11.10
C PHE A 150 3.40 3.87 10.15
N ILE A 151 4.57 3.67 10.72
CA ILE A 151 5.81 3.54 9.98
C ILE A 151 6.29 2.11 10.12
N THR A 152 6.78 1.53 9.03
CA THR A 152 7.48 0.27 9.07
C THR A 152 8.94 0.48 8.65
N PRO A 153 9.90 -0.16 9.33
CA PRO A 153 11.28 -0.13 8.89
C PRO A 153 11.43 -0.85 7.55
N GLN A 154 12.52 -0.57 6.87
CA GLN A 154 12.88 -1.27 5.63
C GLN A 154 13.32 -2.70 5.94
N TYR A 155 12.43 -3.65 5.75
CA TYR A 155 12.65 -5.06 6.08
C TYR A 155 13.65 -5.78 5.18
N SER A 156 13.97 -5.25 3.99
CA SER A 156 14.87 -5.91 3.02
C SER A 156 16.31 -6.07 3.52
N TYR A 157 16.70 -5.30 4.52
CA TYR A 157 18.07 -5.28 5.07
C TYR A 157 18.10 -5.68 6.55
N MET A 158 17.02 -6.19 7.10
CA MET A 158 16.90 -6.56 8.50
C MET A 158 16.72 -8.07 8.66
N ALA A 159 17.30 -8.65 9.69
CA ALA A 159 16.96 -10.00 10.11
C ALA A 159 15.51 -10.03 10.63
N PRO A 160 14.77 -11.15 10.46
CA PRO A 160 13.37 -11.25 10.91
C PRO A 160 13.16 -10.89 12.39
N GLU A 161 14.08 -11.27 13.27
CA GLU A 161 14.07 -10.96 14.69
C GLU A 161 14.30 -9.48 15.00
N ASP A 162 15.13 -8.80 14.22
CA ASP A 162 15.35 -7.36 14.32
C ASP A 162 14.13 -6.60 13.82
N TYR A 163 13.54 -7.03 12.70
CA TYR A 163 12.30 -6.46 12.19
C TYR A 163 11.15 -6.58 13.21
N ALA A 164 10.96 -7.76 13.81
CA ALA A 164 9.93 -7.97 14.82
C ALA A 164 10.09 -7.02 16.03
N ARG A 165 11.33 -6.77 16.45
CA ARG A 165 11.63 -5.82 17.52
C ARG A 165 11.36 -4.37 17.12
N GLU A 166 11.71 -3.97 15.90
CA GLU A 166 11.53 -2.60 15.41
C GLU A 166 10.06 -2.22 15.21
N ILE A 167 9.21 -3.15 14.81
CA ILE A 167 7.77 -2.89 14.66
C ILE A 167 7.03 -2.79 16.00
N GLU A 168 7.61 -3.27 17.11
CA GLU A 168 7.07 -3.10 18.46
C GLU A 168 7.35 -1.69 19.01
N VAL A 169 8.31 -0.99 18.42
CA VAL A 169 8.63 0.40 18.80
C VAL A 169 7.66 1.33 18.07
N ASP A 170 7.00 2.22 18.83
CA ASP A 170 6.14 3.26 18.26
C ASP A 170 7.01 4.29 17.51
N ALA A 171 7.39 3.95 16.30
CA ALA A 171 8.27 4.74 15.46
C ALA A 171 7.53 5.96 14.93
N LYS A 172 8.07 7.15 15.21
CA LYS A 172 7.56 8.42 14.68
C LYS A 172 8.39 8.85 13.48
N PHE A 173 7.72 9.47 12.49
CA PHE A 173 8.41 10.12 11.39
C PHE A 173 9.45 11.14 11.92
N GLY A 174 10.65 11.10 11.35
CA GLY A 174 11.73 12.04 11.67
C GLY A 174 12.61 11.68 12.87
N GLU A 175 12.28 10.66 13.67
CA GLU A 175 13.15 10.21 14.77
C GLU A 175 14.25 9.26 14.29
N ASN A 176 14.05 8.57 13.17
CA ASN A 176 15.07 7.80 12.47
C ASN A 176 15.35 8.41 11.10
N THR A 177 16.02 9.52 11.07
CA THR A 177 16.55 10.12 9.84
C THR A 177 17.83 9.42 9.42
N GLY A 178 17.81 8.09 9.35
CA GLY A 178 18.80 7.37 8.57
C GLY A 178 18.71 7.91 7.15
N ARG A 179 19.84 8.13 6.49
CA ARG A 179 19.87 8.41 5.06
C ARG A 179 19.09 7.30 4.37
N LEU A 180 18.37 7.62 3.28
CA LEU A 180 17.66 6.61 2.50
C LEU A 180 18.51 5.39 2.14
N ALA A 181 19.83 5.55 2.02
CA ALA A 181 20.80 4.47 1.87
C ALA A 181 20.91 3.54 3.10
N GLU A 182 20.44 3.98 4.27
CA GLU A 182 20.53 3.24 5.53
C GLU A 182 19.20 2.67 6.00
N GLY A 183 18.13 2.90 5.26
CA GLY A 183 16.80 2.33 5.52
C GLY A 183 15.67 3.29 5.19
N ILE A 184 14.96 3.03 4.09
CA ILE A 184 13.71 3.69 3.78
C ILE A 184 12.67 3.21 4.77
N GLN A 185 12.04 4.14 5.47
CA GLN A 185 10.86 3.84 6.24
C GLN A 185 9.63 3.89 5.32
N TRP A 186 8.81 2.85 5.35
CA TRP A 186 7.56 2.83 4.62
C TRP A 186 6.46 3.48 5.46
N TYR A 187 5.63 4.26 4.81
CA TYR A 187 4.46 4.87 5.42
C TYR A 187 3.23 4.01 5.19
N GLY A 188 2.67 3.49 6.28
CA GLY A 188 1.39 2.82 6.29
C GLY A 188 0.27 3.80 6.66
N PHE A 189 -0.77 3.85 5.85
CA PHE A 189 -1.96 4.62 6.18
C PHE A 189 -3.23 3.90 5.75
N GLY A 190 -4.29 4.10 6.49
CA GLY A 190 -5.55 3.44 6.22
C GLY A 190 -6.69 3.95 7.09
N ALA A 191 -7.78 3.19 7.07
CA ALA A 191 -8.94 3.48 7.92
C ALA A 191 -9.84 2.25 8.08
N TRP A 192 -10.49 2.14 9.22
CA TRP A 192 -11.61 1.21 9.43
C TRP A 192 -12.92 1.84 8.92
N LYS A 193 -13.76 1.05 8.23
CA LYS A 193 -15.10 1.49 7.81
C LYS A 193 -16.15 1.41 8.90
#